data_adbb04caae687ea351915db2b6e1363b
#
_entry.id   adbb04caae687ea351915db2b6e1363b
#
_cell.length_a   1.000
_cell.length_b   1.000
_cell.length_c   1.000
_cell.angle_alpha   90.00
_cell.angle_beta   90.00
_cell.angle_gamma   90.00
#
_symmetry.space_group_name_H-M   'P 1'
#
loop_
_entity.id
_entity.type
_entity.pdbx_description
1 polymer ?
#
loop_
_entity_poly.entity_id
_entity_poly.type
_entity_poly.pdbx_seq_one_letter_code
_entity_poly.pdbx_strand_id
1 'polypeptide(L)'
;AQDAGSDGAHVVASDTSILADAGEWMPIHCHQNCNQMCLNMGYVVDGVVVRQKTDDAREDSFDCPQQRGCLRGRSLRQQVYNADRIKYPMKRKSWQPGGGENAHGELRGKDEWERIGWDEALDLVVGELKRVYAEYGQDAVICNGWRWAPGSAMFPVIGGAVYNTETESFGCWAFQTEALGLYSWGDHPDIMMGPDKYDLPNADTIVLYGCNPAWAQHSSMYWLNNAKESGTGFVYVGPSYNVTAAQLGARWIRVRPGTDTAFLLAVIYEMIRLDEERGDVIDWDFVNERTVGFTSETMPEDAATDENYRDYILGAYDGTPKTPEWASEICGTPVEDITWYAELAAKDNKVIFFHSYAASSYLG
;
A
#
# COMPACT_ATOMS: atom_id res chain seq x y z
N ALA A 1 4.85 29.49 28.15
CA ALA A 1 5.80 29.71 27.08
C ALA A 1 6.81 30.77 27.46
N GLN A 2 7.78 30.46 28.34
CA GLN A 2 8.98 31.25 28.52
C GLN A 2 10.05 30.36 29.13
N ASP A 3 11.24 30.46 28.56
CA ASP A 3 12.49 29.83 28.96
C ASP A 3 12.64 28.32 28.72
N ALA A 4 12.70 27.94 27.44
CA ALA A 4 13.60 26.91 27.01
C ALA A 4 14.87 27.58 26.52
N GLY A 5 15.97 27.47 27.27
CA GLY A 5 17.29 27.93 26.89
C GLY A 5 17.63 27.48 25.47
N SER A 6 17.93 28.39 24.64
CA SER A 6 18.34 28.22 23.25
C SER A 6 19.80 27.76 23.18
N ASP A 7 20.04 26.49 23.44
CA ASP A 7 21.30 25.81 23.10
C ASP A 7 21.05 24.59 22.19
N GLY A 8 20.28 24.80 21.16
CA GLY A 8 20.24 23.97 20.00
C GLY A 8 20.69 24.79 18.83
N ALA A 9 21.96 24.68 18.50
CA ALA A 9 22.51 25.35 17.33
C ALA A 9 21.66 24.99 16.09
N HIS A 10 20.85 25.94 15.63
CA HIS A 10 20.30 25.90 14.29
C HIS A 10 21.48 26.06 13.31
N VAL A 11 22.08 24.94 12.94
CA VAL A 11 23.01 24.93 11.81
C VAL A 11 22.17 25.10 10.55
N VAL A 12 21.87 26.35 10.23
CA VAL A 12 21.46 26.70 8.87
C VAL A 12 22.73 26.62 8.04
N ALA A 13 23.00 25.49 7.45
CA ALA A 13 24.15 25.26 6.61
C ALA A 13 24.00 26.08 5.31
N SER A 14 24.39 27.32 5.32
CA SER A 14 24.64 28.12 4.09
C SER A 14 26.04 27.89 3.54
N ASP A 15 26.96 27.37 4.33
CA ASP A 15 28.32 27.02 3.90
C ASP A 15 28.58 25.52 4.10
N THR A 16 28.46 24.76 3.02
CA THR A 16 28.70 23.31 3.02
C THR A 16 30.18 22.94 2.97
N SER A 17 31.08 23.90 2.78
CA SER A 17 32.53 23.70 2.71
C SER A 17 33.14 23.42 4.09
N ILE A 18 32.56 24.00 5.15
CA ILE A 18 33.04 23.85 6.54
C ILE A 18 32.77 22.44 7.09
N LEU A 19 31.78 21.74 6.56
CA LEU A 19 31.38 20.42 7.04
C LEU A 19 32.02 19.28 6.24
N ALA A 20 32.79 19.58 5.19
CA ALA A 20 33.27 18.57 4.26
C ALA A 20 34.27 17.60 4.90
N ASP A 21 35.06 18.06 5.88
CA ASP A 21 36.15 17.30 6.49
C ASP A 21 35.86 16.83 7.92
N ALA A 22 34.70 17.17 8.49
CA ALA A 22 34.40 16.94 9.90
C ALA A 22 33.55 15.70 10.21
N GLY A 23 33.07 14.98 9.21
CA GLY A 23 32.15 13.85 9.39
C GLY A 23 32.36 12.71 8.41
N GLU A 24 31.50 11.71 8.50
CA GLU A 24 31.55 10.54 7.62
C GLU A 24 30.16 10.20 7.04
N TRP A 25 30.16 9.56 5.86
CA TRP A 25 28.96 9.05 5.25
C TRP A 25 28.63 7.68 5.83
N MET A 26 27.46 7.55 6.44
CA MET A 26 26.95 6.31 7.01
C MET A 26 25.65 5.89 6.31
N PRO A 27 25.45 4.58 6.12
CA PRO A 27 24.16 4.10 5.60
C PRO A 27 23.03 4.40 6.59
N ILE A 28 21.95 4.95 6.08
CA ILE A 28 20.72 5.20 6.80
C ILE A 28 19.55 4.64 6.03
N HIS A 29 18.51 4.23 6.73
CA HIS A 29 17.38 3.54 6.16
C HIS A 29 16.13 4.43 6.18
N CYS A 30 15.39 4.45 5.08
CA CYS A 30 14.09 5.09 5.00
C CYS A 30 12.99 4.06 5.17
N HIS A 31 12.23 4.16 6.25
CA HIS A 31 11.05 3.33 6.48
C HIS A 31 9.82 4.23 6.54
N GLN A 32 9.33 4.63 5.39
CA GLN A 32 8.07 5.36 5.24
C GLN A 32 6.95 4.41 4.82
N ASN A 33 5.72 4.88 4.88
CA ASN A 33 4.51 4.08 4.58
C ASN A 33 4.44 3.50 3.16
N CYS A 34 5.33 3.92 2.25
CA CYS A 34 5.45 3.33 0.92
C CYS A 34 6.13 1.96 0.89
N ASN A 35 6.66 1.47 2.02
CA ASN A 35 7.31 0.17 2.21
C ASN A 35 8.47 -0.14 1.23
N GLN A 36 9.07 0.87 0.60
CA GLN A 36 10.18 0.67 -0.35
C GLN A 36 11.53 0.39 0.32
N MET A 37 11.63 0.60 1.62
CA MET A 37 12.83 0.33 2.44
C MET A 37 14.13 0.86 1.82
N CYS A 38 14.09 2.07 1.26
CA CYS A 38 15.21 2.63 0.52
C CYS A 38 16.42 2.88 1.41
N LEU A 39 17.59 2.45 0.94
CA LEU A 39 18.86 2.82 1.53
C LEU A 39 19.23 4.24 1.11
N ASN A 40 19.66 5.04 2.06
CA ASN A 40 20.19 6.38 1.85
C ASN A 40 21.54 6.49 2.59
N MET A 41 22.27 7.55 2.33
CA MET A 41 23.51 7.88 3.01
C MET A 41 23.33 9.18 3.80
N GLY A 42 23.64 9.16 5.08
CA GLY A 42 23.65 10.30 5.97
C GLY A 42 25.08 10.74 6.25
N TYR A 43 25.37 12.03 6.08
CA TYR A 43 26.63 12.59 6.51
C TYR A 43 26.53 13.02 7.98
N VAL A 44 27.29 12.37 8.83
CA VAL A 44 27.23 12.50 10.29
C VAL A 44 28.39 13.33 10.79
N VAL A 45 28.10 14.39 11.52
CA VAL A 45 29.06 15.24 12.23
C VAL A 45 28.63 15.29 13.69
N ASP A 46 29.51 14.92 14.60
CA ASP A 46 29.23 14.92 16.06
C ASP A 46 27.91 14.23 16.43
N GLY A 47 27.59 13.11 15.79
CA GLY A 47 26.36 12.36 16.04
C GLY A 47 25.09 12.92 15.39
N VAL A 48 25.21 14.00 14.61
CA VAL A 48 24.07 14.65 13.92
C VAL A 48 24.15 14.42 12.42
N VAL A 49 23.05 13.99 11.81
CA VAL A 49 22.95 13.88 10.33
C VAL A 49 22.73 15.27 9.74
N VAL A 50 23.77 15.87 9.20
CA VAL A 50 23.73 17.24 8.64
C VAL A 50 23.43 17.29 7.14
N ARG A 51 23.71 16.20 6.41
CA ARG A 51 23.43 16.05 4.98
C ARG A 51 22.88 14.66 4.70
N GLN A 52 22.18 14.53 3.60
CA GLN A 52 21.59 13.26 3.20
C GLN A 52 21.56 13.14 1.68
N LYS A 53 21.91 11.97 1.16
CA LYS A 53 21.83 11.62 -0.27
C LYS A 53 21.23 10.24 -0.45
N THR A 54 20.93 9.85 -1.67
CA THR A 54 20.53 8.48 -2.02
C THR A 54 21.73 7.56 -1.89
N ASP A 55 21.47 6.25 -1.90
CA ASP A 55 22.52 5.23 -1.94
C ASP A 55 23.43 5.43 -3.17
N ASP A 56 24.72 5.54 -2.93
CA ASP A 56 25.78 5.60 -3.93
C ASP A 56 27.00 4.79 -3.46
N ALA A 57 26.76 3.82 -2.58
CA ALA A 57 27.82 3.01 -1.98
C ALA A 57 28.50 2.06 -3.00
N ARG A 58 27.89 1.89 -4.17
CA ARG A 58 28.38 1.05 -5.26
C ARG A 58 27.99 1.62 -6.62
N GLU A 59 28.63 1.13 -7.68
CA GLU A 59 28.20 1.45 -9.05
C GLU A 59 26.81 0.89 -9.31
N ASP A 60 26.00 1.68 -10.04
CA ASP A 60 24.66 1.30 -10.44
C ASP A 60 24.72 0.40 -11.68
N SER A 61 24.11 -0.77 -11.60
CA SER A 61 23.97 -1.68 -12.73
C SER A 61 22.63 -2.41 -12.66
N PHE A 62 22.19 -3.00 -13.76
CA PHE A 62 20.97 -3.80 -13.78
C PHE A 62 21.03 -4.98 -12.82
N ASP A 63 22.18 -5.68 -12.75
CA ASP A 63 22.38 -6.83 -11.86
C ASP A 63 22.55 -6.45 -10.39
N CYS A 64 22.93 -5.21 -10.10
CA CYS A 64 23.13 -4.69 -8.76
C CYS A 64 22.72 -3.21 -8.67
N PRO A 65 21.44 -2.92 -8.79
CA PRO A 65 20.95 -1.53 -8.81
C PRO A 65 21.13 -0.84 -7.48
N GLN A 66 21.43 0.45 -7.52
CA GLN A 66 21.40 1.30 -6.33
C GLN A 66 19.94 1.45 -5.85
N GLN A 67 19.73 1.32 -4.54
CA GLN A 67 18.43 1.61 -3.94
C GLN A 67 18.25 3.11 -3.77
N ARG A 68 17.49 3.72 -4.69
CA ARG A 68 17.35 5.17 -4.77
C ARG A 68 16.23 5.67 -3.89
N GLY A 69 16.59 6.49 -2.90
CA GLY A 69 15.62 7.22 -2.09
C GLY A 69 14.99 8.38 -2.85
N CYS A 70 13.67 8.52 -2.73
CA CYS A 70 12.95 9.69 -3.23
C CYS A 70 13.20 10.93 -2.37
N LEU A 71 12.59 12.06 -2.73
CA LEU A 71 12.72 13.31 -1.96
C LEU A 71 12.27 13.17 -0.50
N ARG A 72 11.24 12.34 -0.21
CA ARG A 72 10.80 12.07 1.18
C ARG A 72 11.91 11.38 1.97
N GLY A 73 12.47 10.29 1.42
CA GLY A 73 13.57 9.58 2.05
C GLY A 73 14.80 10.46 2.25
N ARG A 74 15.11 11.30 1.27
CA ARG A 74 16.26 12.23 1.34
C ARG A 74 16.05 13.40 2.29
N SER A 75 14.84 13.64 2.78
CA SER A 75 14.50 14.70 3.75
C SER A 75 14.22 14.18 5.16
N LEU A 76 14.49 12.90 5.45
CA LEU A 76 14.24 12.31 6.78
C LEU A 76 14.89 13.10 7.94
N ARG A 77 16.09 13.64 7.73
CA ARG A 77 16.76 14.45 8.74
C ARG A 77 15.91 15.66 9.18
N GLN A 78 15.15 16.27 8.24
CA GLN A 78 14.26 17.40 8.57
C GLN A 78 13.11 16.96 9.46
N GLN A 79 12.59 15.72 9.28
CA GLN A 79 11.59 15.14 10.15
C GLN A 79 12.16 14.84 11.54
N VAL A 80 13.37 14.26 11.59
CA VAL A 80 14.03 13.90 12.85
C VAL A 80 14.36 15.13 13.70
N TYR A 81 14.85 16.19 13.07
CA TYR A 81 15.26 17.43 13.75
C TYR A 81 14.24 18.56 13.64
N ASN A 82 12.98 18.23 13.35
CA ASN A 82 11.91 19.22 13.30
C ASN A 82 11.73 19.89 14.66
N ALA A 83 11.55 21.23 14.65
CA ALA A 83 11.34 22.00 15.85
C ALA A 83 10.08 21.57 16.64
N ASP A 84 9.06 21.13 15.91
CA ASP A 84 7.78 20.68 16.49
C ASP A 84 7.80 19.20 16.95
N ARG A 85 8.96 18.52 16.82
CA ARG A 85 9.07 17.14 17.28
C ARG A 85 8.86 17.05 18.78
N ILE A 86 7.99 16.14 19.21
CA ILE A 86 7.78 15.82 20.64
C ILE A 86 9.06 15.18 21.17
N LYS A 87 9.68 15.83 22.19
CA LYS A 87 10.96 15.43 22.77
C LYS A 87 10.79 14.71 24.13
N TYR A 88 9.65 14.89 24.77
CA TYR A 88 9.37 14.43 26.11
C TYR A 88 7.96 13.86 26.18
N PRO A 89 7.65 12.97 27.14
CA PRO A 89 6.28 12.58 27.41
C PRO A 89 5.44 13.80 27.79
N MET A 90 4.24 13.86 27.24
CA MET A 90 3.29 14.93 27.47
C MET A 90 1.98 14.36 27.98
N LYS A 91 1.43 14.95 29.04
CA LYS A 91 0.14 14.59 29.60
C LYS A 91 -0.84 15.75 29.41
N ARG A 92 -2.11 15.45 29.11
CA ARG A 92 -3.15 16.50 29.17
C ARG A 92 -3.31 16.97 30.61
N LYS A 93 -3.37 18.28 30.82
CA LYS A 93 -3.42 18.86 32.17
C LYS A 93 -4.63 18.43 32.99
N SER A 94 -5.80 18.37 32.36
CA SER A 94 -7.04 18.00 33.06
C SER A 94 -7.21 16.50 33.23
N TRP A 95 -6.50 15.65 32.49
CA TRP A 95 -6.62 14.20 32.60
C TRP A 95 -6.04 13.67 33.90
N GLN A 96 -6.81 12.82 34.56
CA GLN A 96 -6.39 12.07 35.74
C GLN A 96 -6.65 10.56 35.54
N PRO A 97 -5.87 9.66 36.19
CA PRO A 97 -6.13 8.24 36.16
C PRO A 97 -7.47 7.87 36.78
N GLY A 98 -8.03 6.71 36.38
CA GLY A 98 -9.28 6.18 36.93
C GLY A 98 -10.43 6.13 35.95
N GLY A 99 -10.28 6.68 34.75
CA GLY A 99 -11.30 6.64 33.71
C GLY A 99 -12.55 7.52 34.01
N GLY A 100 -13.63 7.31 33.24
CA GLY A 100 -14.87 8.07 33.41
C GLY A 100 -14.68 9.57 33.37
N GLU A 101 -15.26 10.29 34.35
CA GLU A 101 -15.13 11.74 34.43
C GLU A 101 -13.71 12.24 34.59
N ASN A 102 -12.83 11.45 35.26
CA ASN A 102 -11.43 11.80 35.44
C ASN A 102 -10.64 11.90 34.13
N ALA A 103 -11.10 11.24 33.10
CA ALA A 103 -10.46 11.29 31.78
C ALA A 103 -10.72 12.62 31.03
N HIS A 104 -11.71 13.38 31.41
CA HIS A 104 -12.09 14.64 30.78
C HIS A 104 -12.14 14.52 29.25
N GLY A 105 -12.93 13.51 28.76
CA GLY A 105 -13.04 13.19 27.34
C GLY A 105 -13.51 14.35 26.46
N GLU A 106 -14.36 15.23 27.02
CA GLU A 106 -14.89 16.43 26.40
C GLU A 106 -13.81 17.48 26.05
N LEU A 107 -12.62 17.38 26.68
CA LEU A 107 -11.48 18.26 26.43
C LEU A 107 -10.47 17.66 25.43
N ARG A 108 -10.71 16.47 24.87
CA ARG A 108 -9.81 15.93 23.82
C ARG A 108 -9.70 16.90 22.64
N GLY A 109 -8.44 17.21 22.27
CA GLY A 109 -8.16 18.18 21.21
C GLY A 109 -8.24 19.65 21.60
N LYS A 110 -8.67 19.96 22.83
CA LYS A 110 -8.83 21.34 23.35
C LYS A 110 -8.03 21.61 24.61
N ASP A 111 -7.58 20.55 25.27
CA ASP A 111 -6.85 20.63 26.54
C ASP A 111 -5.44 21.18 26.33
N GLU A 112 -4.85 21.69 27.40
CA GLU A 112 -3.43 22.03 27.43
C GLU A 112 -2.58 20.80 27.74
N TRP A 113 -1.33 20.83 27.33
CA TRP A 113 -0.37 19.78 27.58
C TRP A 113 0.67 20.21 28.61
N GLU A 114 1.02 19.31 29.51
CA GLU A 114 2.13 19.49 30.44
C GLU A 114 3.20 18.41 30.20
N ARG A 115 4.44 18.80 30.37
CA ARG A 115 5.57 17.87 30.30
C ARG A 115 5.66 17.08 31.58
N ILE A 116 5.83 15.76 31.46
CA ILE A 116 6.08 14.83 32.58
C ILE A 116 7.37 14.06 32.36
N GLY A 117 7.86 13.38 33.41
CA GLY A 117 8.98 12.45 33.30
C GLY A 117 8.60 11.10 32.70
N TRP A 118 9.59 10.34 32.24
CA TRP A 118 9.34 8.99 31.70
C TRP A 118 8.82 8.03 32.76
N ASP A 119 9.34 8.09 34.01
CA ASP A 119 8.88 7.23 35.11
C ASP A 119 7.40 7.50 35.42
N GLU A 120 7.01 8.77 35.51
CA GLU A 120 5.61 9.15 35.70
C GLU A 120 4.72 8.67 34.54
N ALA A 121 5.19 8.86 33.29
CA ALA A 121 4.44 8.42 32.12
C ALA A 121 4.19 6.91 32.10
N LEU A 122 5.23 6.12 32.43
CA LEU A 122 5.15 4.67 32.50
C LEU A 122 4.23 4.22 33.63
N ASP A 123 4.34 4.83 34.81
CA ASP A 123 3.49 4.51 35.95
C ASP A 123 2.01 4.76 35.67
N LEU A 124 1.70 5.88 35.02
CA LEU A 124 0.34 6.22 34.60
C LEU A 124 -0.21 5.22 33.56
N VAL A 125 0.57 4.89 32.53
CA VAL A 125 0.15 3.94 31.49
C VAL A 125 -0.05 2.54 32.08
N VAL A 126 0.90 2.05 32.88
CA VAL A 126 0.82 0.72 33.52
C VAL A 126 -0.33 0.67 34.50
N GLY A 127 -0.53 1.73 35.29
CA GLY A 127 -1.63 1.83 36.27
C GLY A 127 -2.99 1.73 35.57
N GLU A 128 -3.20 2.47 34.48
CA GLU A 128 -4.46 2.44 33.74
C GLU A 128 -4.66 1.11 33.00
N LEU A 129 -3.63 0.51 32.41
CA LEU A 129 -3.76 -0.81 31.81
C LEU A 129 -4.17 -1.86 32.85
N LYS A 130 -3.54 -1.88 34.02
CA LYS A 130 -3.93 -2.79 35.10
C LYS A 130 -5.37 -2.57 35.54
N ARG A 131 -5.80 -1.33 35.67
CA ARG A 131 -7.20 -0.99 36.01
C ARG A 131 -8.15 -1.52 34.97
N VAL A 132 -7.91 -1.22 33.68
CA VAL A 132 -8.78 -1.65 32.58
C VAL A 132 -8.86 -3.18 32.50
N TYR A 133 -7.75 -3.88 32.65
CA TYR A 133 -7.75 -5.35 32.68
C TYR A 133 -8.55 -5.91 33.85
N ALA A 134 -8.45 -5.27 35.03
CA ALA A 134 -9.15 -5.73 36.22
C ALA A 134 -10.69 -5.46 36.14
N GLU A 135 -11.08 -4.34 35.55
CA GLU A 135 -12.49 -3.93 35.48
C GLU A 135 -13.23 -4.52 34.28
N TYR A 136 -12.56 -4.63 33.12
CA TYR A 136 -13.22 -4.90 31.84
C TYR A 136 -12.62 -6.08 31.06
N GLY A 137 -11.47 -6.61 31.48
CA GLY A 137 -10.77 -7.67 30.78
C GLY A 137 -9.92 -7.19 29.60
N GLN A 138 -9.29 -8.15 28.94
CA GLN A 138 -8.35 -7.89 27.84
C GLN A 138 -9.02 -7.31 26.58
N ASP A 139 -10.27 -7.66 26.34
CA ASP A 139 -11.02 -7.23 25.14
C ASP A 139 -11.38 -5.75 25.17
N ALA A 140 -11.21 -5.08 26.32
CA ALA A 140 -11.37 -3.63 26.44
C ALA A 140 -10.13 -2.83 26.02
N VAL A 141 -9.02 -3.50 25.72
CA VAL A 141 -7.79 -2.86 25.26
C VAL A 141 -7.65 -3.08 23.75
N ILE A 142 -7.67 -1.99 23.00
CA ILE A 142 -7.46 -2.02 21.53
C ILE A 142 -6.03 -1.55 21.24
N CYS A 143 -5.27 -2.40 20.60
CA CYS A 143 -3.98 -2.06 20.04
C CYS A 143 -4.15 -1.73 18.55
N ASN A 144 -4.07 -0.45 18.20
CA ASN A 144 -4.10 -0.01 16.82
C ASN A 144 -2.68 -0.01 16.25
N GLY A 145 -2.38 -1.00 15.46
CA GLY A 145 -1.05 -1.18 14.85
C GLY A 145 -0.78 -2.63 14.47
N TRP A 146 0.26 -2.81 13.69
CA TRP A 146 0.68 -4.12 13.20
C TRP A 146 1.19 -4.98 14.36
N ARG A 147 0.80 -6.25 14.41
CA ARG A 147 1.16 -7.20 15.48
C ARG A 147 2.67 -7.32 15.73
N TRP A 148 3.47 -7.08 14.72
CA TRP A 148 4.94 -7.12 14.81
C TRP A 148 5.60 -5.78 15.17
N ALA A 149 4.82 -4.71 15.34
CA ALA A 149 5.38 -3.48 15.86
C ALA A 149 5.94 -3.73 17.29
N PRO A 150 7.12 -3.20 17.62
CA PRO A 150 7.75 -3.48 18.94
C PRO A 150 6.83 -3.26 20.14
N GLY A 151 5.97 -2.24 20.07
CA GLY A 151 5.00 -1.96 21.14
C GLY A 151 3.86 -2.97 21.23
N SER A 152 3.47 -3.62 20.13
CA SER A 152 2.37 -4.59 20.13
C SER A 152 2.80 -5.96 20.66
N ALA A 153 4.07 -6.33 20.55
CA ALA A 153 4.60 -7.58 21.07
C ALA A 153 4.51 -7.69 22.61
N MET A 154 4.34 -6.58 23.29
CA MET A 154 4.18 -6.51 24.74
C MET A 154 2.82 -7.06 25.21
N PHE A 155 1.73 -6.82 24.46
CA PHE A 155 0.38 -7.13 24.93
C PHE A 155 0.11 -8.60 25.20
N PRO A 156 0.57 -9.58 24.41
CA PRO A 156 0.41 -10.99 24.74
C PRO A 156 1.04 -11.39 26.09
N VAL A 157 2.08 -10.65 26.51
CA VAL A 157 2.80 -10.93 27.75
C VAL A 157 2.09 -10.35 28.97
N ILE A 158 1.41 -9.20 28.82
CA ILE A 158 0.85 -8.44 29.94
C ILE A 158 -0.66 -8.61 30.15
N GLY A 159 -1.34 -9.35 29.30
CA GLY A 159 -2.79 -9.57 29.47
C GLY A 159 -3.58 -9.67 28.14
N GLY A 160 -2.97 -9.35 27.04
CA GLY A 160 -3.60 -9.37 25.72
C GLY A 160 -4.19 -8.02 25.28
N ALA A 161 -4.67 -7.98 24.06
CA ALA A 161 -5.41 -6.87 23.48
C ALA A 161 -6.16 -7.32 22.23
N VAL A 162 -7.20 -6.59 21.85
CA VAL A 162 -7.80 -6.70 20.52
C VAL A 162 -6.93 -5.90 19.54
N TYR A 163 -6.46 -6.56 18.51
CA TYR A 163 -5.63 -5.91 17.50
C TYR A 163 -6.50 -5.41 16.34
N ASN A 164 -6.38 -4.13 16.05
CA ASN A 164 -6.96 -3.52 14.87
C ASN A 164 -5.81 -3.17 13.90
N THR A 165 -5.57 -4.04 12.93
CA THR A 165 -4.34 -3.99 12.13
C THR A 165 -4.50 -3.30 10.79
N GLU A 166 -5.70 -3.29 10.19
CA GLU A 166 -5.86 -2.97 8.77
C GLU A 166 -7.18 -2.26 8.47
N THR A 167 -7.49 -1.18 9.18
CA THR A 167 -8.75 -0.45 8.95
C THR A 167 -8.85 0.16 7.56
N GLU A 168 -7.76 0.70 7.05
CA GLU A 168 -7.70 1.31 5.72
C GLU A 168 -7.66 0.30 4.58
N SER A 169 -7.19 -0.90 4.86
CA SER A 169 -7.02 -1.98 3.87
C SER A 169 -8.05 -3.10 4.04
N PHE A 170 -9.03 -2.91 4.90
CA PHE A 170 -9.97 -3.97 5.30
C PHE A 170 -10.64 -4.66 4.10
N GLY A 171 -11.07 -3.90 3.11
CA GLY A 171 -11.69 -4.46 1.91
C GLY A 171 -10.70 -5.21 1.01
N CYS A 172 -9.47 -4.72 0.84
CA CYS A 172 -8.52 -5.31 -0.08
C CYS A 172 -7.85 -6.58 0.46
N TRP A 173 -7.50 -6.61 1.75
CA TRP A 173 -6.87 -7.80 2.35
C TRP A 173 -7.85 -8.93 2.56
N ALA A 174 -9.05 -8.63 3.05
CA ALA A 174 -10.10 -9.63 3.20
C ALA A 174 -10.46 -10.25 1.86
N PHE A 175 -10.60 -9.44 0.81
CA PHE A 175 -10.90 -9.93 -0.53
C PHE A 175 -9.79 -10.86 -1.05
N GLN A 176 -8.52 -10.49 -0.91
CA GLN A 176 -7.41 -11.35 -1.36
C GLN A 176 -7.40 -12.68 -0.62
N THR A 177 -7.63 -12.68 0.69
CA THR A 177 -7.64 -13.89 1.50
C THR A 177 -8.85 -14.76 1.22
N GLU A 178 -10.05 -14.17 1.19
CA GLU A 178 -11.31 -14.90 1.09
C GLU A 178 -11.63 -15.32 -0.36
N ALA A 179 -11.44 -14.41 -1.32
CA ALA A 179 -11.84 -14.67 -2.70
C ALA A 179 -10.75 -15.34 -3.53
N LEU A 180 -9.48 -15.05 -3.26
CA LEU A 180 -8.36 -15.59 -4.04
C LEU A 180 -7.63 -16.72 -3.31
N GLY A 181 -8.00 -17.04 -2.07
CA GLY A 181 -7.28 -18.02 -1.25
C GLY A 181 -5.82 -17.63 -0.96
N LEU A 182 -5.48 -16.35 -1.16
CA LEU A 182 -4.14 -15.84 -0.94
C LEU A 182 -4.02 -15.37 0.49
N TYR A 183 -3.10 -15.95 1.25
CA TYR A 183 -2.83 -15.49 2.60
C TYR A 183 -2.15 -14.12 2.58
N SER A 184 -2.62 -13.22 3.43
CA SER A 184 -2.02 -11.92 3.59
C SER A 184 -0.65 -12.02 4.28
N TRP A 185 0.12 -10.99 4.12
CA TRP A 185 1.43 -10.72 4.69
C TRP A 185 1.81 -11.52 5.96
N GLY A 186 2.88 -12.28 5.88
CA GLY A 186 3.64 -12.77 7.02
C GLY A 186 3.40 -14.22 7.41
N ASP A 187 2.29 -14.83 7.04
CA ASP A 187 2.04 -16.21 7.42
C ASP A 187 2.56 -17.22 6.37
N HIS A 188 2.66 -16.79 5.10
CA HIS A 188 3.26 -17.58 4.01
C HIS A 188 3.98 -16.67 3.02
N PRO A 189 5.29 -16.44 3.22
CA PRO A 189 6.09 -15.61 2.31
C PRO A 189 6.16 -16.15 0.88
N ASP A 190 5.85 -17.42 0.67
CA ASP A 190 5.87 -18.09 -0.62
C ASP A 190 4.68 -17.74 -1.54
N ILE A 191 3.68 -17.03 -1.02
CA ILE A 191 2.44 -16.69 -1.74
C ILE A 191 2.36 -15.19 -2.07
N MET A 192 3.37 -14.41 -1.78
CA MET A 192 3.46 -13.03 -2.24
C MET A 192 3.80 -13.00 -3.73
N MET A 193 2.78 -13.15 -4.53
CA MET A 193 2.92 -13.24 -5.98
C MET A 193 2.90 -11.85 -6.62
N GLY A 194 4.09 -11.34 -6.83
CA GLY A 194 4.34 -10.33 -7.84
C GLY A 194 5.41 -10.86 -8.78
N PRO A 195 5.42 -10.42 -10.03
CA PRO A 195 6.52 -10.76 -10.93
C PRO A 195 7.83 -10.26 -10.34
N ASP A 196 8.90 -11.03 -10.54
CA ASP A 196 10.24 -10.56 -10.21
C ASP A 196 10.51 -9.26 -10.99
N LYS A 197 11.10 -8.30 -10.33
CA LYS A 197 11.44 -7.00 -10.96
C LYS A 197 12.38 -7.17 -12.15
N TYR A 198 13.20 -8.21 -12.15
CA TYR A 198 14.06 -8.57 -13.28
C TYR A 198 13.30 -9.17 -14.47
N ASP A 199 12.07 -9.65 -14.25
CA ASP A 199 11.24 -10.21 -15.32
C ASP A 199 10.40 -9.14 -16.07
N LEU A 200 10.30 -7.95 -15.52
CA LEU A 200 9.52 -6.86 -16.16
C LEU A 200 9.92 -6.57 -17.61
N PRO A 201 11.22 -6.57 -17.99
CA PRO A 201 11.63 -6.36 -19.37
C PRO A 201 11.24 -7.47 -20.35
N ASN A 202 10.81 -8.63 -19.85
CA ASN A 202 10.39 -9.77 -20.67
C ASN A 202 8.90 -9.69 -21.08
N ALA A 203 8.15 -8.75 -20.49
CA ALA A 203 6.76 -8.52 -20.85
C ALA A 203 6.65 -7.68 -22.14
N ASP A 204 5.71 -8.04 -23.00
CA ASP A 204 5.35 -7.21 -24.15
C ASP A 204 4.60 -5.95 -23.70
N THR A 205 3.76 -6.09 -22.68
CA THR A 205 2.97 -4.99 -22.13
C THR A 205 2.87 -5.09 -20.60
N ILE A 206 2.97 -3.95 -19.92
CA ILE A 206 2.69 -3.80 -18.50
C ILE A 206 1.46 -2.92 -18.32
N VAL A 207 0.44 -3.44 -17.66
CA VAL A 207 -0.78 -2.72 -17.30
C VAL A 207 -0.64 -2.19 -15.86
N LEU A 208 -0.84 -0.90 -15.70
CA LEU A 208 -0.84 -0.20 -14.43
C LEU A 208 -2.27 0.18 -14.07
N TYR A 209 -2.92 -0.63 -13.23
CA TYR A 209 -4.33 -0.44 -12.88
C TYR A 209 -4.47 0.34 -11.57
N GLY A 210 -4.99 1.55 -11.63
CA GLY A 210 -5.25 2.40 -10.48
C GLY A 210 -4.02 2.82 -9.67
N CYS A 211 -2.81 2.64 -10.17
CA CYS A 211 -1.57 2.90 -9.43
C CYS A 211 -0.76 4.07 -10.00
N ASN A 212 0.05 4.70 -9.13
CA ASN A 212 0.91 5.81 -9.52
C ASN A 212 2.30 5.68 -8.87
N PRO A 213 3.12 4.71 -9.31
CA PRO A 213 4.45 4.47 -8.73
C PRO A 213 5.36 5.68 -8.73
N ALA A 214 5.31 6.53 -9.75
CA ALA A 214 6.12 7.76 -9.79
C ALA A 214 5.82 8.71 -8.62
N TRP A 215 4.65 8.59 -8.00
CA TRP A 215 4.27 9.38 -6.83
C TRP A 215 4.36 8.60 -5.52
N ALA A 216 3.94 7.35 -5.50
CA ALA A 216 3.79 6.56 -4.28
C ALA A 216 4.96 5.61 -4.02
N GLN A 217 5.56 5.03 -5.07
CA GLN A 217 6.56 3.96 -4.98
C GLN A 217 7.73 4.22 -5.94
N HIS A 218 8.48 5.26 -5.69
CA HIS A 218 9.49 5.79 -6.62
C HIS A 218 10.57 4.79 -7.04
N SER A 219 10.95 3.84 -6.17
CA SER A 219 11.93 2.81 -6.52
C SER A 219 11.41 1.86 -7.61
N SER A 220 10.09 1.68 -7.70
CA SER A 220 9.47 0.90 -8.77
C SER A 220 9.62 1.55 -10.13
N MET A 221 9.75 2.89 -10.19
CA MET A 221 9.98 3.60 -11.45
C MET A 221 11.32 3.28 -12.10
N TYR A 222 12.34 2.94 -11.31
CA TYR A 222 13.61 2.47 -11.88
C TYR A 222 13.39 1.23 -12.75
N TRP A 223 12.68 0.26 -12.22
CA TRP A 223 12.40 -1.00 -12.91
C TRP A 223 11.46 -0.83 -14.10
N LEU A 224 10.42 -0.01 -13.96
CA LEU A 224 9.49 0.31 -15.06
C LEU A 224 10.18 1.07 -16.19
N ASN A 225 11.12 1.97 -15.87
CA ASN A 225 11.92 2.64 -16.88
C ASN A 225 12.86 1.65 -17.61
N ASN A 226 13.48 0.72 -16.89
CA ASN A 226 14.31 -0.32 -17.52
C ASN A 226 13.48 -1.21 -18.46
N ALA A 227 12.24 -1.58 -18.07
CA ALA A 227 11.33 -2.30 -18.95
C ALA A 227 10.98 -1.46 -20.19
N LYS A 228 10.69 -0.17 -20.04
CA LYS A 228 10.45 0.75 -21.15
C LYS A 228 11.64 0.82 -22.11
N GLU A 229 12.86 0.93 -21.58
CA GLU A 229 14.09 0.97 -22.38
C GLU A 229 14.32 -0.35 -23.15
N SER A 230 13.81 -1.46 -22.61
CA SER A 230 13.84 -2.78 -23.26
C SER A 230 12.75 -2.97 -24.33
N GLY A 231 11.83 -2.00 -24.47
CA GLY A 231 10.79 -2.02 -25.50
C GLY A 231 9.40 -2.43 -25.01
N THR A 232 9.23 -2.70 -23.72
CA THR A 232 7.91 -3.01 -23.11
C THR A 232 6.94 -1.86 -23.30
N GLY A 233 5.73 -2.17 -23.77
CA GLY A 233 4.61 -1.23 -23.86
C GLY A 233 3.93 -1.01 -22.50
N PHE A 234 3.23 0.12 -22.37
CA PHE A 234 2.52 0.43 -21.13
C PHE A 234 1.07 0.82 -21.38
N VAL A 235 0.19 0.32 -20.51
CA VAL A 235 -1.21 0.70 -20.41
C VAL A 235 -1.47 1.22 -18.99
N TYR A 236 -2.20 2.30 -18.89
CA TYR A 236 -2.67 2.82 -17.62
C TYR A 236 -4.19 2.85 -17.59
N VAL A 237 -4.79 2.18 -16.60
CA VAL A 237 -6.23 2.18 -16.34
C VAL A 237 -6.49 3.03 -15.10
N GLY A 238 -7.34 4.03 -15.23
CA GLY A 238 -7.69 4.89 -14.08
C GLY A 238 -8.36 6.21 -14.49
N PRO A 239 -8.81 6.98 -13.48
CA PRO A 239 -9.69 8.13 -13.70
C PRO A 239 -9.00 9.36 -14.30
N SER A 240 -7.69 9.46 -14.19
CA SER A 240 -6.92 10.62 -14.67
C SER A 240 -5.56 10.20 -15.20
N TYR A 241 -5.09 10.85 -16.25
CA TYR A 241 -3.76 10.61 -16.82
C TYR A 241 -2.68 11.09 -15.84
N ASN A 242 -2.11 10.17 -15.08
CA ASN A 242 -1.21 10.49 -13.99
C ASN A 242 0.27 10.61 -14.42
N VAL A 243 1.14 11.01 -13.48
CA VAL A 243 2.58 11.23 -13.73
C VAL A 243 3.27 9.96 -14.22
N THR A 244 2.90 8.79 -13.70
CA THR A 244 3.47 7.50 -14.13
C THR A 244 3.10 7.21 -15.59
N ALA A 245 1.83 7.37 -15.94
CA ALA A 245 1.36 7.18 -17.31
C ALA A 245 2.08 8.12 -18.28
N ALA A 246 2.26 9.39 -17.90
CA ALA A 246 2.96 10.38 -18.71
C ALA A 246 4.44 10.03 -18.89
N GLN A 247 5.13 9.63 -17.84
CA GLN A 247 6.55 9.28 -17.88
C GLN A 247 6.81 8.03 -18.75
N LEU A 248 5.94 7.03 -18.63
CA LEU A 248 6.07 5.77 -19.37
C LEU A 248 5.53 5.88 -20.81
N GLY A 249 4.74 6.90 -21.11
CA GLY A 249 4.05 7.03 -22.40
C GLY A 249 2.93 6.01 -22.56
N ALA A 250 2.25 5.68 -21.47
CA ALA A 250 1.24 4.64 -21.43
C ALA A 250 -0.02 5.01 -22.24
N ARG A 251 -0.62 4.02 -22.92
CA ARG A 251 -2.01 4.14 -23.41
C ARG A 251 -2.93 4.29 -22.20
N TRP A 252 -3.77 5.32 -22.20
CA TRP A 252 -4.70 5.56 -21.11
C TRP A 252 -6.09 5.01 -21.40
N ILE A 253 -6.56 4.12 -20.53
CA ILE A 253 -7.95 3.67 -20.47
C ILE A 253 -8.59 4.35 -19.28
N ARG A 254 -9.58 5.19 -19.54
CA ARG A 254 -10.26 5.95 -18.47
C ARG A 254 -11.41 5.13 -17.88
N VAL A 255 -11.48 5.09 -16.56
CA VAL A 255 -12.56 4.44 -15.81
C VAL A 255 -13.03 5.43 -14.73
N ARG A 256 -14.33 5.64 -14.59
CA ARG A 256 -14.87 6.44 -13.49
C ARG A 256 -14.56 5.81 -12.15
N PRO A 257 -14.21 6.59 -11.12
CA PRO A 257 -13.99 6.05 -9.77
C PRO A 257 -15.21 5.26 -9.27
N GLY A 258 -14.96 4.07 -8.71
CA GLY A 258 -16.00 3.20 -8.16
C GLY A 258 -16.78 2.37 -9.19
N THR A 259 -16.36 2.35 -10.45
CA THR A 259 -17.01 1.56 -11.51
C THR A 259 -16.09 0.52 -12.15
N ASP A 260 -15.00 0.23 -11.48
CA ASP A 260 -13.97 -0.72 -11.94
C ASP A 260 -14.54 -2.12 -12.16
N THR A 261 -15.46 -2.53 -11.29
CA THR A 261 -16.15 -3.83 -11.40
C THR A 261 -16.93 -3.93 -12.72
N ALA A 262 -17.68 -2.91 -13.11
CA ALA A 262 -18.42 -2.93 -14.36
C ALA A 262 -17.48 -3.04 -15.59
N PHE A 263 -16.37 -2.30 -15.55
CA PHE A 263 -15.34 -2.40 -16.59
C PHE A 263 -14.78 -3.82 -16.71
N LEU A 264 -14.35 -4.43 -15.57
CA LEU A 264 -13.74 -5.77 -15.56
C LEU A 264 -14.74 -6.87 -15.92
N LEU A 265 -16.00 -6.76 -15.48
CA LEU A 265 -17.05 -7.71 -15.88
C LEU A 265 -17.24 -7.72 -17.41
N ALA A 266 -17.24 -6.55 -18.04
CA ALA A 266 -17.37 -6.46 -19.48
C ALA A 266 -16.12 -6.95 -20.24
N VAL A 267 -14.93 -6.76 -19.67
CA VAL A 267 -13.70 -7.35 -20.20
C VAL A 267 -13.83 -8.87 -20.24
N ILE A 268 -14.28 -9.49 -19.14
CA ILE A 268 -14.44 -10.96 -19.08
C ILE A 268 -15.57 -11.41 -20.03
N TYR A 269 -16.69 -10.69 -20.09
CA TYR A 269 -17.74 -10.98 -21.08
C TYR A 269 -17.18 -11.04 -22.49
N GLU A 270 -16.39 -10.01 -22.87
CA GLU A 270 -15.80 -9.92 -24.19
C GLU A 270 -14.74 -11.02 -24.45
N MET A 271 -13.95 -11.37 -23.42
CA MET A 271 -13.03 -12.51 -23.51
C MET A 271 -13.77 -13.82 -23.78
N ILE A 272 -14.89 -14.09 -23.09
CA ILE A 272 -15.73 -15.26 -23.33
C ILE A 272 -16.26 -15.24 -24.78
N ARG A 273 -16.80 -14.12 -25.23
CA ARG A 273 -17.33 -13.95 -26.59
C ARG A 273 -16.26 -14.19 -27.67
N LEU A 274 -15.09 -13.60 -27.48
CA LEU A 274 -13.96 -13.77 -28.40
C LEU A 274 -13.46 -15.22 -28.42
N ASP A 275 -13.43 -15.87 -27.27
CA ASP A 275 -12.99 -17.25 -27.16
C ASP A 275 -13.99 -18.23 -27.81
N GLU A 276 -15.30 -17.98 -27.71
CA GLU A 276 -16.33 -18.74 -28.41
C GLU A 276 -16.17 -18.63 -29.94
N GLU A 277 -15.66 -17.51 -30.44
CA GLU A 277 -15.38 -17.32 -31.88
C GLU A 277 -14.07 -17.98 -32.32
N ARG A 278 -13.01 -17.90 -31.51
CA ARG A 278 -11.63 -18.17 -31.92
C ARG A 278 -10.98 -19.34 -31.21
N GLY A 279 -11.33 -19.60 -29.94
CA GLY A 279 -10.75 -20.67 -29.10
C GLY A 279 -9.33 -20.39 -28.59
N ASP A 280 -8.85 -19.14 -28.68
CA ASP A 280 -7.46 -18.76 -28.39
C ASP A 280 -7.31 -17.67 -27.31
N VAL A 281 -8.40 -17.29 -26.64
CA VAL A 281 -8.40 -16.17 -25.67
C VAL A 281 -8.27 -16.64 -24.24
N ILE A 282 -9.02 -17.68 -23.84
CA ILE A 282 -9.09 -18.17 -22.48
C ILE A 282 -8.29 -19.47 -22.33
N ASP A 283 -7.49 -19.57 -21.29
CA ASP A 283 -6.86 -20.81 -20.85
C ASP A 283 -7.86 -21.60 -19.98
N TRP A 284 -8.68 -22.44 -20.61
CA TRP A 284 -9.69 -23.24 -19.92
C TRP A 284 -9.11 -24.28 -18.99
N ASP A 285 -7.92 -24.79 -19.28
CA ASP A 285 -7.25 -25.74 -18.39
C ASP A 285 -6.89 -25.04 -17.08
N PHE A 286 -6.32 -23.83 -17.18
CA PHE A 286 -6.04 -22.99 -16.01
C PHE A 286 -7.33 -22.63 -15.25
N VAL A 287 -8.38 -22.17 -15.95
CA VAL A 287 -9.65 -21.79 -15.33
C VAL A 287 -10.27 -22.96 -14.57
N ASN A 288 -10.33 -24.14 -15.19
CA ASN A 288 -10.97 -25.31 -14.58
C ASN A 288 -10.17 -25.92 -13.43
N GLU A 289 -8.83 -25.82 -13.47
CA GLU A 289 -7.98 -26.41 -12.44
C GLU A 289 -7.66 -25.45 -11.28
N ARG A 290 -7.68 -24.14 -11.53
CA ARG A 290 -7.13 -23.12 -10.62
C ARG A 290 -8.13 -22.09 -10.14
N THR A 291 -9.37 -22.12 -10.63
CA THR A 291 -10.42 -21.22 -10.15
C THR A 291 -11.57 -21.96 -9.49
N VAL A 292 -12.27 -21.29 -8.60
CA VAL A 292 -13.44 -21.82 -7.89
C VAL A 292 -14.64 -20.96 -8.25
N GLY A 293 -15.76 -21.59 -8.63
CA GLY A 293 -17.02 -20.90 -8.87
C GLY A 293 -17.08 -20.12 -10.20
N PHE A 294 -16.14 -20.35 -11.13
CA PHE A 294 -16.22 -19.70 -12.43
C PHE A 294 -17.29 -20.35 -13.33
N THR A 295 -17.35 -21.69 -13.36
CA THR A 295 -18.39 -22.45 -14.05
C THR A 295 -19.16 -23.32 -13.06
N SER A 296 -20.27 -23.93 -13.48
CA SER A 296 -21.05 -24.85 -12.64
C SER A 296 -20.22 -26.03 -12.14
N GLU A 297 -19.26 -26.49 -12.96
CA GLU A 297 -18.39 -27.62 -12.62
C GLU A 297 -17.35 -27.28 -11.57
N THR A 298 -17.02 -25.99 -11.42
CA THR A 298 -16.03 -25.51 -10.45
C THR A 298 -16.65 -24.95 -9.17
N MET A 299 -17.97 -25.05 -9.01
CA MET A 299 -18.65 -24.62 -7.78
C MET A 299 -18.30 -25.54 -6.61
N PRO A 300 -18.08 -25.00 -5.39
CA PRO A 300 -17.91 -25.81 -4.18
C PRO A 300 -19.17 -26.64 -3.89
N GLU A 301 -19.02 -27.89 -3.41
CA GLU A 301 -20.14 -28.76 -3.06
C GLU A 301 -21.01 -28.17 -1.93
N ASP A 302 -20.44 -27.39 -1.04
CA ASP A 302 -21.09 -26.73 0.11
C ASP A 302 -21.47 -25.26 -0.14
N ALA A 303 -21.42 -24.81 -1.39
CA ALA A 303 -21.83 -23.46 -1.74
C ALA A 303 -23.29 -23.21 -1.39
N ALA A 304 -23.57 -22.03 -0.82
CA ALA A 304 -24.93 -21.61 -0.49
C ALA A 304 -25.80 -21.34 -1.74
N THR A 305 -25.18 -21.17 -2.89
CA THR A 305 -25.78 -20.94 -4.20
C THR A 305 -24.99 -21.68 -5.26
N ASP A 306 -25.67 -22.09 -6.32
CA ASP A 306 -25.09 -22.65 -7.54
C ASP A 306 -24.86 -21.59 -8.64
N GLU A 307 -25.08 -20.33 -8.32
CA GLU A 307 -24.83 -19.20 -9.21
C GLU A 307 -23.33 -19.03 -9.48
N ASN A 308 -22.87 -19.55 -10.60
CA ASN A 308 -21.48 -19.41 -11.02
C ASN A 308 -21.20 -18.07 -11.71
N TYR A 309 -19.91 -17.69 -11.74
CA TYR A 309 -19.50 -16.37 -12.21
C TYR A 309 -19.71 -16.17 -13.71
N ARG A 310 -19.49 -17.22 -14.54
CA ARG A 310 -19.70 -17.16 -15.99
C ARG A 310 -21.14 -16.84 -16.34
N ASP A 311 -22.10 -17.57 -15.74
CA ASP A 311 -23.52 -17.40 -16.02
C ASP A 311 -24.02 -16.03 -15.52
N TYR A 312 -23.47 -15.52 -14.41
CA TYR A 312 -23.71 -14.15 -13.96
C TYR A 312 -23.26 -13.11 -15.01
N ILE A 313 -22.06 -13.25 -15.54
CA ILE A 313 -21.52 -12.37 -16.58
C ILE A 313 -22.38 -12.41 -17.84
N LEU A 314 -22.85 -13.59 -18.24
CA LEU A 314 -23.71 -13.76 -19.40
C LEU A 314 -25.17 -13.31 -19.17
N GLY A 315 -25.51 -12.91 -17.93
CA GLY A 315 -26.84 -12.41 -17.57
C GLY A 315 -27.89 -13.48 -17.32
N ALA A 316 -27.49 -14.72 -17.05
CA ALA A 316 -28.41 -15.82 -16.84
C ALA A 316 -29.29 -15.66 -15.58
N TYR A 317 -28.77 -14.98 -14.55
CA TYR A 317 -29.46 -14.83 -13.27
C TYR A 317 -30.24 -13.53 -13.15
N ASP A 318 -29.75 -12.43 -13.72
CA ASP A 318 -30.37 -11.10 -13.58
C ASP A 318 -30.95 -10.54 -14.89
N GLY A 319 -30.87 -11.30 -15.99
CA GLY A 319 -31.33 -10.91 -17.32
C GLY A 319 -30.51 -9.81 -17.95
N THR A 320 -29.32 -9.50 -17.39
CA THR A 320 -28.47 -8.37 -17.82
C THR A 320 -27.06 -8.87 -18.21
N PRO A 321 -26.80 -9.20 -19.48
CA PRO A 321 -25.44 -9.50 -19.93
C PRO A 321 -24.51 -8.32 -19.71
N LYS A 322 -23.31 -8.59 -19.18
CA LYS A 322 -22.33 -7.56 -18.83
C LYS A 322 -21.50 -7.14 -20.04
N THR A 323 -22.18 -6.72 -21.11
CA THR A 323 -21.53 -6.37 -22.39
C THR A 323 -20.65 -5.13 -22.29
N PRO A 324 -19.73 -4.90 -23.25
CA PRO A 324 -18.97 -3.65 -23.33
C PRO A 324 -19.85 -2.39 -23.37
N GLU A 325 -21.02 -2.45 -24.04
CA GLU A 325 -21.98 -1.33 -24.11
C GLU A 325 -22.60 -1.05 -22.74
N TRP A 326 -23.06 -2.11 -22.03
CA TRP A 326 -23.57 -1.99 -20.67
C TRP A 326 -22.55 -1.32 -19.75
N ALA A 327 -21.31 -1.78 -19.77
CA ALA A 327 -20.26 -1.23 -18.92
C ALA A 327 -19.88 0.19 -19.33
N SER A 328 -19.84 0.50 -20.61
CA SER A 328 -19.48 1.84 -21.12
C SER A 328 -20.40 2.92 -20.57
N GLU A 329 -21.70 2.65 -20.43
CA GLU A 329 -22.65 3.57 -19.81
C GLU A 329 -22.33 3.85 -18.34
N ILE A 330 -21.88 2.83 -17.61
CA ILE A 330 -21.57 2.89 -16.19
C ILE A 330 -20.19 3.54 -15.95
N CYS A 331 -19.15 2.98 -16.56
CA CYS A 331 -17.76 3.36 -16.29
C CYS A 331 -17.23 4.50 -17.17
N GLY A 332 -17.91 4.84 -18.24
CA GLY A 332 -17.51 5.89 -19.19
C GLY A 332 -16.30 5.50 -20.04
N THR A 333 -15.90 4.24 -20.04
CA THR A 333 -14.86 3.71 -20.92
C THR A 333 -15.47 3.44 -22.28
N PRO A 334 -14.87 3.90 -23.40
CA PRO A 334 -15.33 3.55 -24.73
C PRO A 334 -15.38 2.03 -24.95
N VAL A 335 -16.39 1.55 -25.69
CA VAL A 335 -16.57 0.13 -26.01
C VAL A 335 -15.33 -0.45 -26.69
N GLU A 336 -14.73 0.30 -27.60
CA GLU A 336 -13.50 -0.09 -28.29
C GLU A 336 -12.30 -0.28 -27.35
N ASP A 337 -12.22 0.48 -26.25
CA ASP A 337 -11.16 0.30 -25.25
C ASP A 337 -11.40 -0.95 -24.39
N ILE A 338 -12.65 -1.28 -24.08
CA ILE A 338 -13.01 -2.50 -23.35
C ILE A 338 -12.67 -3.74 -24.17
N THR A 339 -13.10 -3.76 -25.44
CA THR A 339 -12.81 -4.84 -26.38
C THR A 339 -11.30 -5.01 -26.60
N TRP A 340 -10.60 -3.90 -26.81
CA TRP A 340 -9.15 -3.92 -26.97
C TRP A 340 -8.43 -4.48 -25.72
N TYR A 341 -8.91 -4.12 -24.52
CA TYR A 341 -8.33 -4.62 -23.29
C TYR A 341 -8.59 -6.13 -23.09
N ALA A 342 -9.75 -6.63 -23.51
CA ALA A 342 -10.05 -8.06 -23.51
C ALA A 342 -9.09 -8.85 -24.43
N GLU A 343 -8.80 -8.30 -25.63
CA GLU A 343 -7.80 -8.90 -26.51
C GLU A 343 -6.38 -8.84 -25.94
N LEU A 344 -6.03 -7.74 -25.28
CA LEU A 344 -4.73 -7.63 -24.59
C LEU A 344 -4.56 -8.70 -23.52
N ALA A 345 -5.64 -9.05 -22.80
CA ALA A 345 -5.64 -10.03 -21.72
C ALA A 345 -5.66 -11.50 -22.19
N ALA A 346 -5.67 -11.77 -23.50
CA ALA A 346 -5.67 -13.13 -24.04
C ALA A 346 -4.44 -13.94 -23.59
N LYS A 347 -4.64 -15.24 -23.41
CA LYS A 347 -3.70 -16.20 -22.77
C LYS A 347 -2.27 -16.24 -23.32
N ASP A 348 -2.12 -15.97 -24.62
CA ASP A 348 -0.81 -16.06 -25.29
C ASP A 348 -0.02 -14.74 -25.25
N ASN A 349 -0.61 -13.67 -24.73
CA ASN A 349 0.04 -12.39 -24.60
C ASN A 349 0.89 -12.32 -23.32
N LYS A 350 2.11 -11.79 -23.45
CA LYS A 350 3.00 -11.59 -22.30
C LYS A 350 2.67 -10.27 -21.60
N VAL A 351 1.62 -10.29 -20.80
CA VAL A 351 1.13 -9.11 -20.09
C VAL A 351 1.33 -9.26 -18.58
N ILE A 352 1.89 -8.22 -17.96
CA ILE A 352 1.97 -8.11 -16.50
C ILE A 352 0.94 -7.09 -16.03
N PHE A 353 0.12 -7.49 -15.07
CA PHE A 353 -0.89 -6.63 -14.45
C PHE A 353 -0.42 -6.16 -13.08
N PHE A 354 -0.20 -4.86 -12.94
CA PHE A 354 -0.01 -4.20 -11.65
C PHE A 354 -1.29 -3.49 -11.25
N HIS A 355 -1.90 -3.89 -10.17
CA HIS A 355 -3.06 -3.19 -9.61
C HIS A 355 -2.73 -2.58 -8.24
N SER A 356 -3.41 -1.50 -7.90
CA SER A 356 -3.32 -0.90 -6.58
C SER A 356 -4.47 -1.36 -5.69
N TYR A 357 -4.30 -1.17 -4.38
CA TYR A 357 -5.36 -1.41 -3.40
C TYR A 357 -6.62 -0.56 -3.64
N ALA A 358 -6.50 0.56 -4.35
CA ALA A 358 -7.63 1.44 -4.62
C ALA A 358 -8.77 0.73 -5.36
N ALA A 359 -8.45 -0.12 -6.34
CA ALA A 359 -9.45 -0.85 -7.12
C ALA A 359 -10.30 -1.82 -6.27
N SER A 360 -9.73 -2.37 -5.19
CA SER A 360 -10.43 -3.28 -4.27
C SER A 360 -11.07 -2.58 -3.05
N SER A 361 -10.88 -1.28 -2.90
CA SER A 361 -11.38 -0.52 -1.75
C SER A 361 -12.73 0.17 -1.98
N TYR A 362 -13.26 0.09 -3.19
CA TYR A 362 -14.57 0.66 -3.51
C TYR A 362 -15.66 -0.41 -3.37
N LEU A 363 -16.74 -0.01 -2.75
CA LEU A 363 -18.01 -0.73 -2.82
C LEU A 363 -18.61 -0.45 -4.20
N GLY A 364 -18.23 -1.27 -5.17
CA GLY A 364 -18.69 -1.16 -6.55
C GLY A 364 -20.15 -1.56 -6.70
#